data_85e1bb162bd6831682701ad7d6341e2c
#
_entry.id   85e1bb162bd6831682701ad7d6341e2c
#
_cell.length_a   1.000
_cell.length_b   1.000
_cell.length_c   1.000
_cell.angle_alpha   90.00
_cell.angle_beta   90.00
_cell.angle_gamma   90.00
#
_symmetry.space_group_name_H-M   'P 1'
#
loop_
_entity.id
_entity.type
_entity.pdbx_description
1 polymer ?
#
loop_
_entity_poly.entity_id
_entity_poly.type
_entity_poly.pdbx_seq_one_letter_code
_entity_poly.pdbx_strand_id
1 'polypeptide(L)'
;MKVLPAGFRALLSVGVMVCGLFLWGCKDQRNIDTWVVVVDTEQVFASSVPAEKGRAHLEQVKSRLQSGLDEVRKVYGAESRHPSPDTVRDAEMKAERYFQNEVASVDAEINRVLNVTVRAWADAHPGAVVMSRRQVLAVDDSHDITREILPAMVSAEVAFSPLPEVRVVHPEKNEKGADQVSREKK
;
A
#
# COMPACT_ATOMS: atom_id res chain seq x y z
N MET A 1 39.89 47.73 -54.81
CA MET A 1 39.37 46.36 -54.53
C MET A 1 40.44 45.63 -53.73
N LYS A 2 40.21 45.42 -52.40
CA LYS A 2 41.16 44.71 -51.52
C LYS A 2 40.78 43.22 -51.47
N VAL A 3 41.68 42.41 -51.97
CA VAL A 3 41.57 40.96 -52.04
C VAL A 3 41.90 40.42 -50.66
N LEU A 4 40.94 39.71 -49.97
CA LEU A 4 41.19 39.06 -48.72
C LEU A 4 42.19 37.91 -48.88
N PRO A 5 43.11 37.69 -47.92
CA PRO A 5 44.07 36.60 -47.95
C PRO A 5 43.40 35.23 -47.85
N ALA A 6 43.98 34.26 -48.65
CA ALA A 6 43.41 32.92 -48.77
C ALA A 6 43.21 32.13 -47.46
N GLY A 7 43.93 32.48 -46.38
CA GLY A 7 43.79 31.82 -45.05
C GLY A 7 42.47 32.14 -44.31
N PHE A 8 41.85 33.27 -44.63
CA PHE A 8 40.60 33.67 -43.96
C PHE A 8 39.35 32.95 -44.50
N ARG A 9 39.45 32.47 -45.77
CA ARG A 9 38.38 31.71 -46.43
C ARG A 9 38.32 30.26 -45.94
N ALA A 10 39.45 29.67 -45.53
CA ALA A 10 39.50 28.31 -44.97
C ALA A 10 38.91 28.24 -43.56
N LEU A 11 39.11 29.27 -42.72
CA LEU A 11 38.55 29.34 -41.36
C LEU A 11 37.02 29.50 -41.34
N LEU A 12 36.47 30.26 -42.32
CA LEU A 12 35.02 30.45 -42.44
C LEU A 12 34.31 29.16 -42.91
N SER A 13 34.95 28.34 -43.78
CA SER A 13 34.35 27.09 -44.26
C SER A 13 34.32 26.00 -43.18
N VAL A 14 35.31 25.93 -42.28
CA VAL A 14 35.34 24.99 -41.15
C VAL A 14 34.32 25.35 -40.08
N GLY A 15 34.14 26.66 -39.80
CA GLY A 15 33.14 27.14 -38.82
C GLY A 15 31.70 26.83 -39.24
N VAL A 16 31.36 26.92 -40.51
CA VAL A 16 30.01 26.57 -41.01
C VAL A 16 29.77 25.07 -40.99
N MET A 17 30.78 24.24 -41.23
CA MET A 17 30.64 22.76 -41.21
C MET A 17 30.45 22.23 -39.75
N VAL A 18 31.13 22.84 -38.77
CA VAL A 18 30.96 22.45 -37.33
C VAL A 18 29.60 22.86 -36.78
N CYS A 19 29.07 24.04 -37.13
CA CYS A 19 27.73 24.47 -36.75
C CYS A 19 26.62 23.58 -37.35
N GLY A 20 26.82 23.02 -38.52
CA GLY A 20 25.84 22.10 -39.16
C GLY A 20 25.69 20.76 -38.48
N LEU A 21 26.68 20.29 -37.74
CA LEU A 21 26.63 19.00 -37.01
C LEU A 21 25.87 19.10 -35.67
N PHE A 22 25.73 20.29 -35.08
CA PHE A 22 24.96 20.47 -33.85
C PHE A 22 23.45 20.60 -34.05
N LEU A 23 22.96 20.77 -35.28
CA LEU A 23 21.53 20.90 -35.57
C LEU A 23 20.82 19.56 -35.87
N TRP A 24 21.54 18.45 -35.90
CA TRP A 24 20.95 17.12 -36.13
C TRP A 24 20.64 16.35 -34.80
N GLY A 25 20.85 16.96 -33.62
CA GLY A 25 20.74 16.32 -32.31
C GLY A 25 19.37 16.30 -31.67
N CYS A 26 18.30 16.81 -32.26
CA CYS A 26 16.96 16.85 -31.64
C CYS A 26 15.88 16.38 -32.62
N LYS A 27 15.94 15.15 -33.08
CA LYS A 27 14.89 14.58 -33.91
C LYS A 27 14.55 13.14 -33.48
N ASP A 28 14.27 12.98 -32.18
CA ASP A 28 13.55 11.81 -31.70
C ASP A 28 12.61 12.21 -30.54
N GLN A 29 11.88 13.31 -30.73
CA GLN A 29 10.70 13.58 -29.95
C GLN A 29 9.64 12.62 -30.51
N ARG A 30 9.62 11.37 -30.00
CA ARG A 30 8.46 10.50 -30.15
C ARG A 30 7.30 11.30 -29.64
N ASN A 31 6.44 11.73 -30.54
CA ASN A 31 5.16 12.34 -30.18
C ASN A 31 4.31 11.21 -29.62
N ILE A 32 4.52 10.88 -28.32
CA ILE A 32 3.65 9.94 -27.63
C ILE A 32 2.41 10.76 -27.31
N ASP A 33 1.34 10.52 -28.05
CA ASP A 33 0.03 11.10 -27.73
C ASP A 33 -0.32 10.65 -26.31
N THR A 34 -0.32 11.61 -25.38
CA THR A 34 -0.66 11.36 -23.99
C THR A 34 -2.16 11.37 -23.83
N TRP A 35 -2.72 10.33 -23.25
CA TRP A 35 -4.15 10.18 -23.01
C TRP A 35 -4.42 9.74 -21.56
N VAL A 36 -5.56 10.14 -21.03
CA VAL A 36 -5.92 9.91 -19.63
C VAL A 36 -6.96 8.81 -19.54
N VAL A 37 -6.73 7.86 -18.64
CA VAL A 37 -7.69 6.84 -18.24
C VAL A 37 -7.90 6.88 -16.73
N VAL A 38 -9.00 6.29 -16.28
CA VAL A 38 -9.33 6.25 -14.86
C VAL A 38 -9.49 4.82 -14.35
N VAL A 39 -9.20 4.66 -13.07
CA VAL A 39 -9.53 3.45 -12.30
C VAL A 39 -10.44 3.84 -11.15
N ASP A 40 -11.56 3.16 -11.00
CA ASP A 40 -12.42 3.29 -9.83
C ASP A 40 -11.84 2.52 -8.65
N THR A 41 -11.11 3.23 -7.81
CA THR A 41 -10.47 2.65 -6.63
C THR A 41 -11.50 2.15 -5.61
N GLU A 42 -12.69 2.77 -5.51
CA GLU A 42 -13.75 2.30 -4.60
C GLU A 42 -14.29 0.95 -5.06
N GLN A 43 -14.52 0.78 -6.36
CA GLN A 43 -14.92 -0.51 -6.92
C GLN A 43 -13.84 -1.59 -6.72
N VAL A 44 -12.56 -1.24 -6.86
CA VAL A 44 -11.45 -2.17 -6.59
C VAL A 44 -11.49 -2.65 -5.13
N PHE A 45 -11.62 -1.74 -4.15
CA PHE A 45 -11.73 -2.09 -2.73
C PHE A 45 -13.02 -2.85 -2.39
N ALA A 46 -14.10 -2.62 -3.13
CA ALA A 46 -15.36 -3.32 -2.91
C ALA A 46 -15.36 -4.76 -3.47
N SER A 47 -14.73 -5.00 -4.62
CA SER A 47 -14.99 -6.21 -5.42
C SER A 47 -13.77 -6.99 -5.90
N SER A 48 -12.54 -6.51 -5.65
CA SER A 48 -11.35 -7.28 -6.04
C SER A 48 -11.11 -8.49 -5.14
N VAL A 49 -10.47 -9.54 -5.70
CA VAL A 49 -10.07 -10.74 -4.93
C VAL A 49 -9.11 -10.40 -3.77
N PRO A 50 -8.10 -9.54 -3.92
CA PRO A 50 -7.31 -9.05 -2.79
C PRO A 50 -8.15 -8.42 -1.67
N ALA A 51 -9.15 -7.61 -2.01
CA ALA A 51 -10.03 -6.98 -1.03
C ALA A 51 -10.93 -7.99 -0.31
N GLU A 52 -11.42 -9.02 -1.01
CA GLU A 52 -12.17 -10.12 -0.40
C GLU A 52 -11.31 -10.89 0.61
N LYS A 53 -10.09 -11.25 0.23
CA LYS A 53 -9.11 -11.88 1.13
C LYS A 53 -8.78 -11.00 2.33
N GLY A 54 -8.64 -9.68 2.13
CA GLY A 54 -8.41 -8.72 3.20
C GLY A 54 -9.57 -8.67 4.19
N ARG A 55 -10.82 -8.61 3.72
CA ARG A 55 -12.01 -8.67 4.58
C ARG A 55 -12.08 -9.97 5.39
N ALA A 56 -11.80 -11.11 4.75
CA ALA A 56 -11.77 -12.40 5.44
C ALA A 56 -10.68 -12.46 6.52
N HIS A 57 -9.50 -11.88 6.26
CA HIS A 57 -8.43 -11.74 7.23
C HIS A 57 -8.85 -10.86 8.42
N LEU A 58 -9.42 -9.67 8.17
CA LEU A 58 -9.88 -8.76 9.22
C LEU A 58 -10.96 -9.38 10.11
N GLU A 59 -11.86 -10.20 9.54
CA GLU A 59 -12.87 -10.92 10.33
C GLU A 59 -12.22 -11.95 11.26
N GLN A 60 -11.19 -12.65 10.82
CA GLN A 60 -10.42 -13.57 11.67
C GLN A 60 -9.69 -12.82 12.79
N VAL A 61 -9.04 -11.68 12.47
CA VAL A 61 -8.39 -10.82 13.47
C VAL A 61 -9.40 -10.36 14.51
N LYS A 62 -10.55 -9.83 14.08
CA LYS A 62 -11.63 -9.39 14.96
C LYS A 62 -12.12 -10.51 15.89
N SER A 63 -12.35 -11.69 15.34
CA SER A 63 -12.78 -12.86 16.13
C SER A 63 -11.75 -13.25 17.20
N ARG A 64 -10.45 -13.22 16.87
CA ARG A 64 -9.35 -13.49 17.81
C ARG A 64 -9.29 -12.47 18.94
N LEU A 65 -9.40 -11.18 18.59
CA LEU A 65 -9.40 -10.10 19.58
C LEU A 65 -10.62 -10.18 20.50
N GLN A 66 -11.81 -10.44 19.97
CA GLN A 66 -13.03 -10.61 20.75
C GLN A 66 -12.91 -11.78 21.74
N SER A 67 -12.44 -12.95 21.27
CA SER A 67 -12.22 -14.10 22.13
C SER A 67 -11.24 -13.78 23.28
N GLY A 68 -10.18 -13.03 22.98
CA GLY A 68 -9.22 -12.59 23.99
C GLY A 68 -9.81 -11.61 24.99
N LEU A 69 -10.64 -10.66 24.54
CA LEU A 69 -11.33 -9.71 25.41
C LEU A 69 -12.35 -10.41 26.34
N ASP A 70 -13.03 -11.42 25.83
CA ASP A 70 -13.97 -12.19 26.63
C ASP A 70 -13.25 -12.97 27.75
N GLU A 71 -12.07 -13.49 27.47
CA GLU A 71 -11.22 -14.11 28.48
C GLU A 71 -10.71 -13.09 29.52
N VAL A 72 -10.28 -11.91 29.09
CA VAL A 72 -9.89 -10.80 29.99
C VAL A 72 -11.06 -10.43 30.91
N ARG A 73 -12.27 -10.28 30.35
CA ARG A 73 -13.47 -9.96 31.14
C ARG A 73 -13.82 -11.06 32.12
N LYS A 74 -13.64 -12.33 31.78
CA LYS A 74 -13.83 -13.46 32.63
C LYS A 74 -12.88 -13.46 33.84
N VAL A 75 -11.61 -13.06 33.61
CA VAL A 75 -10.57 -13.04 34.65
C VAL A 75 -10.62 -11.77 35.51
N TYR A 76 -10.90 -10.62 34.89
CA TYR A 76 -10.79 -9.29 35.52
C TYR A 76 -12.09 -8.47 35.54
N GLY A 77 -13.17 -8.99 34.99
CA GLY A 77 -14.49 -8.31 35.00
C GLY A 77 -15.06 -8.14 36.42
N ALA A 78 -16.12 -7.36 36.56
CA ALA A 78 -16.71 -6.98 37.84
C ALA A 78 -17.14 -8.17 38.69
N GLU A 79 -17.53 -9.29 38.08
CA GLU A 79 -18.01 -10.51 38.77
C GLU A 79 -16.87 -11.54 39.00
N SER A 80 -15.63 -11.20 38.62
CA SER A 80 -14.48 -12.10 38.80
C SER A 80 -13.98 -12.09 40.24
N ARG A 81 -13.10 -13.04 40.59
CA ARG A 81 -12.39 -13.06 41.89
C ARG A 81 -11.40 -11.93 42.07
N HIS A 82 -10.91 -11.38 40.92
CA HIS A 82 -9.89 -10.32 40.88
C HIS A 82 -10.38 -9.17 39.99
N PRO A 83 -11.41 -8.43 40.36
CA PRO A 83 -11.95 -7.38 39.50
C PRO A 83 -10.95 -6.26 39.32
N SER A 84 -10.68 -5.93 38.06
CA SER A 84 -9.79 -4.83 37.64
C SER A 84 -10.36 -4.13 36.41
N PRO A 85 -11.25 -3.14 36.59
CA PRO A 85 -11.88 -2.40 35.51
C PRO A 85 -10.85 -1.72 34.61
N ASP A 86 -9.75 -1.25 35.16
CA ASP A 86 -8.68 -0.60 34.39
C ASP A 86 -7.99 -1.59 33.45
N THR A 87 -7.73 -2.82 33.91
CA THR A 87 -7.16 -3.89 33.07
C THR A 87 -8.09 -4.23 31.91
N VAL A 88 -9.38 -4.31 32.14
CA VAL A 88 -10.37 -4.56 31.06
C VAL A 88 -10.37 -3.42 30.05
N ARG A 89 -10.45 -2.17 30.52
CA ARG A 89 -10.42 -0.99 29.66
C ARG A 89 -9.13 -0.89 28.84
N ASP A 90 -7.99 -1.13 29.45
CA ASP A 90 -6.69 -1.12 28.76
C ASP A 90 -6.61 -2.22 27.70
N ALA A 91 -7.16 -3.40 27.95
CA ALA A 91 -7.24 -4.47 26.96
C ALA A 91 -8.13 -4.09 25.77
N GLU A 92 -9.30 -3.47 26.04
CA GLU A 92 -10.21 -2.98 25.01
C GLU A 92 -9.54 -1.91 24.13
N MET A 93 -8.88 -0.93 24.72
CA MET A 93 -8.15 0.10 23.97
C MET A 93 -7.00 -0.48 23.13
N LYS A 94 -6.28 -1.48 23.65
CA LYS A 94 -5.20 -2.15 22.90
C LYS A 94 -5.75 -2.96 21.74
N ALA A 95 -6.83 -3.70 21.94
CA ALA A 95 -7.50 -4.47 20.90
C ALA A 95 -8.01 -3.58 19.78
N GLU A 96 -8.67 -2.46 20.11
CA GLU A 96 -9.14 -1.48 19.13
C GLU A 96 -7.98 -0.90 18.32
N ARG A 97 -6.92 -0.46 18.99
CA ARG A 97 -5.73 0.09 18.29
C ARG A 97 -5.07 -0.95 17.38
N TYR A 98 -4.98 -2.19 17.83
CA TYR A 98 -4.45 -3.28 17.00
C TYR A 98 -5.31 -3.48 15.76
N PHE A 99 -6.63 -3.54 15.92
CA PHE A 99 -7.55 -3.72 14.80
C PHE A 99 -7.46 -2.57 13.79
N GLN A 100 -7.39 -1.32 14.24
CA GLN A 100 -7.23 -0.16 13.36
C GLN A 100 -5.91 -0.19 12.58
N ASN A 101 -4.81 -0.60 13.23
CA ASN A 101 -3.54 -0.76 12.56
C ASN A 101 -3.60 -1.88 11.50
N GLU A 102 -4.30 -2.97 11.78
CA GLU A 102 -4.45 -4.08 10.83
C GLU A 102 -5.31 -3.69 9.64
N VAL A 103 -6.39 -2.91 9.84
CA VAL A 103 -7.17 -2.33 8.73
C VAL A 103 -6.26 -1.50 7.82
N ALA A 104 -5.46 -0.61 8.38
CA ALA A 104 -4.53 0.21 7.60
C ALA A 104 -3.48 -0.64 6.86
N SER A 105 -3.00 -1.73 7.46
CA SER A 105 -2.07 -2.68 6.83
C SER A 105 -2.72 -3.42 5.65
N VAL A 106 -3.94 -3.89 5.82
CA VAL A 106 -4.71 -4.55 4.75
C VAL A 106 -4.96 -3.59 3.59
N ASP A 107 -5.38 -2.37 3.88
CA ASP A 107 -5.61 -1.34 2.86
C ASP A 107 -4.32 -1.00 2.10
N ALA A 108 -3.20 -0.91 2.80
CA ALA A 108 -1.89 -0.68 2.19
C ALA A 108 -1.49 -1.82 1.24
N GLU A 109 -1.77 -3.07 1.61
CA GLU A 109 -1.46 -4.23 0.78
C GLU A 109 -2.35 -4.29 -0.47
N ILE A 110 -3.65 -4.00 -0.35
CA ILE A 110 -4.55 -3.92 -1.51
C ILE A 110 -4.08 -2.80 -2.45
N ASN A 111 -3.72 -1.63 -1.93
CA ASN A 111 -3.17 -0.53 -2.71
C ASN A 111 -1.86 -0.92 -3.39
N ARG A 112 -0.98 -1.67 -2.73
CA ARG A 112 0.26 -2.18 -3.32
C ARG A 112 -0.04 -3.04 -4.55
N VAL A 113 -0.97 -3.99 -4.42
CA VAL A 113 -1.38 -4.86 -5.54
C VAL A 113 -1.98 -4.04 -6.67
N LEU A 114 -2.88 -3.10 -6.36
CA LEU A 114 -3.48 -2.20 -7.36
C LEU A 114 -2.40 -1.43 -8.12
N ASN A 115 -1.46 -0.81 -7.39
CA ASN A 115 -0.39 -0.02 -8.01
C ASN A 115 0.50 -0.86 -8.93
N VAL A 116 0.85 -2.10 -8.53
CA VAL A 116 1.63 -3.02 -9.38
C VAL A 116 0.85 -3.38 -10.64
N THR A 117 -0.44 -3.68 -10.50
CA THR A 117 -1.30 -4.06 -11.62
C THR A 117 -1.50 -2.89 -12.59
N VAL A 118 -1.79 -1.69 -12.07
CA VAL A 118 -1.95 -0.47 -12.87
C VAL A 118 -0.65 -0.12 -13.60
N ARG A 119 0.50 -0.27 -12.95
CA ARG A 119 1.80 -0.03 -13.58
C ARG A 119 2.05 -1.00 -14.72
N ALA A 120 1.80 -2.29 -14.52
CA ALA A 120 1.95 -3.28 -15.58
C ALA A 120 1.02 -3.00 -16.78
N TRP A 121 -0.21 -2.54 -16.52
CA TRP A 121 -1.12 -2.10 -17.55
C TRP A 121 -0.58 -0.87 -18.30
N ALA A 122 -0.11 0.16 -17.59
CA ALA A 122 0.44 1.38 -18.19
C ALA A 122 1.69 1.10 -19.03
N ASP A 123 2.57 0.18 -18.60
CA ASP A 123 3.75 -0.23 -19.34
C ASP A 123 3.39 -0.88 -20.70
N ALA A 124 2.23 -1.54 -20.76
CA ALA A 124 1.69 -2.11 -22.00
C ALA A 124 0.95 -1.07 -22.89
N HIS A 125 0.68 0.13 -22.37
CA HIS A 125 -0.08 1.20 -23.05
C HIS A 125 0.71 2.51 -23.06
N PRO A 126 1.75 2.65 -23.91
CA PRO A 126 2.59 3.85 -23.95
C PRO A 126 1.80 5.13 -24.18
N GLY A 127 2.05 6.15 -23.35
CA GLY A 127 1.35 7.42 -23.39
C GLY A 127 0.11 7.51 -22.47
N ALA A 128 -0.33 6.39 -21.90
CA ALA A 128 -1.43 6.39 -20.94
C ALA A 128 -1.02 7.02 -19.60
N VAL A 129 -1.86 7.91 -19.10
CA VAL A 129 -1.81 8.44 -17.72
C VAL A 129 -3.00 7.89 -16.96
N VAL A 130 -2.74 7.10 -15.91
CA VAL A 130 -3.79 6.49 -15.10
C VAL A 130 -4.06 7.35 -13.87
N MET A 131 -5.31 7.72 -13.66
CA MET A 131 -5.78 8.51 -12.52
C MET A 131 -6.85 7.77 -11.73
N SER A 132 -7.02 8.10 -10.46
CA SER A 132 -8.21 7.64 -9.72
C SER A 132 -9.45 8.36 -10.25
N ARG A 133 -10.55 7.64 -10.45
CA ARG A 133 -11.85 8.21 -10.88
C ARG A 133 -12.30 9.37 -9.96
N ARG A 134 -11.97 9.32 -8.67
CA ARG A 134 -12.28 10.38 -7.69
C ARG A 134 -11.57 11.70 -7.94
N GLN A 135 -10.47 11.70 -8.70
CA GLN A 135 -9.68 12.90 -9.01
C GLN A 135 -10.11 13.57 -10.32
N VAL A 136 -11.07 12.96 -11.04
CA VAL A 136 -11.54 13.44 -12.33
C VAL A 136 -13.02 13.83 -12.23
N LEU A 137 -13.37 15.04 -12.68
CA LEU A 137 -14.75 15.54 -12.62
C LEU A 137 -15.68 14.84 -13.61
N ALA A 138 -15.15 14.52 -14.79
CA ALA A 138 -15.89 13.81 -15.83
C ALA A 138 -14.93 13.05 -16.73
N VAL A 139 -15.30 11.86 -17.13
CA VAL A 139 -14.55 11.02 -18.06
C VAL A 139 -15.57 10.16 -18.82
N ASP A 140 -15.28 9.89 -20.09
CA ASP A 140 -16.05 8.95 -20.89
C ASP A 140 -15.82 7.50 -20.40
N ASP A 141 -16.87 6.68 -20.41
CA ASP A 141 -16.79 5.29 -19.92
C ASP A 141 -15.78 4.43 -20.69
N SER A 142 -15.45 4.79 -21.93
CA SER A 142 -14.41 4.12 -22.73
C SER A 142 -13.00 4.34 -22.16
N HIS A 143 -12.81 5.32 -21.29
CA HIS A 143 -11.56 5.61 -20.61
C HIS A 143 -11.50 5.02 -19.18
N ASP A 144 -12.53 4.30 -18.75
CA ASP A 144 -12.53 3.59 -17.46
C ASP A 144 -12.00 2.16 -17.64
N ILE A 145 -10.77 1.95 -17.17
CA ILE A 145 -10.06 0.66 -17.26
C ILE A 145 -10.28 -0.26 -16.06
N THR A 146 -11.19 0.08 -15.13
CA THR A 146 -11.45 -0.71 -13.93
C THR A 146 -11.79 -2.17 -14.25
N ARG A 147 -12.54 -2.39 -15.34
CA ARG A 147 -12.91 -3.73 -15.81
C ARG A 147 -11.74 -4.55 -16.35
N GLU A 148 -10.65 -3.91 -16.72
CA GLU A 148 -9.41 -4.57 -17.15
C GLU A 148 -8.49 -4.85 -15.96
N ILE A 149 -8.46 -3.93 -14.99
CA ILE A 149 -7.63 -4.03 -13.78
C ILE A 149 -8.14 -5.13 -12.83
N LEU A 150 -9.45 -5.23 -12.59
CA LEU A 150 -10.03 -6.19 -11.65
C LEU A 150 -9.63 -7.66 -11.95
N PRO A 151 -9.76 -8.17 -13.18
CA PRO A 151 -9.33 -9.54 -13.52
C PRO A 151 -7.82 -9.73 -13.37
N ALA A 152 -7.02 -8.70 -13.68
CA ALA A 152 -5.56 -8.77 -13.56
C ALA A 152 -5.08 -8.89 -12.09
N MET A 153 -5.90 -8.46 -11.12
CA MET A 153 -5.62 -8.60 -9.70
C MET A 153 -5.95 -9.99 -9.13
N VAL A 154 -6.66 -10.86 -9.86
CA VAL A 154 -7.14 -12.18 -9.35
C VAL A 154 -5.98 -13.07 -8.92
N SER A 155 -4.91 -13.12 -9.70
CA SER A 155 -3.73 -13.96 -9.45
C SER A 155 -2.69 -13.30 -8.52
N ALA A 156 -2.96 -12.08 -8.04
CA ALA A 156 -2.01 -11.38 -7.19
C ALA A 156 -1.90 -12.04 -5.81
N GLU A 157 -0.67 -12.25 -5.38
CA GLU A 157 -0.39 -12.67 -4.02
C GLU A 157 -0.56 -11.49 -3.07
N VAL A 158 -1.27 -11.73 -1.96
CA VAL A 158 -1.43 -10.79 -0.85
C VAL A 158 -0.82 -11.39 0.40
N ALA A 159 -0.03 -10.59 1.12
CA ALA A 159 0.60 -10.98 2.37
C ALA A 159 0.04 -10.12 3.50
N PHE A 160 -0.76 -10.74 4.37
CA PHE A 160 -1.25 -10.10 5.58
C PHE A 160 -0.43 -10.51 6.79
N SER A 161 -0.49 -9.72 7.86
CA SER A 161 0.15 -10.03 9.14
C SER A 161 -0.35 -11.38 9.69
N PRO A 162 0.45 -12.12 10.47
CA PRO A 162 -0.06 -13.29 11.17
C PRO A 162 -1.17 -12.89 12.16
N LEU A 163 -2.12 -13.80 12.36
CA LEU A 163 -3.23 -13.55 13.30
C LEU A 163 -2.68 -13.28 14.72
N PRO A 164 -3.28 -12.35 15.47
CA PRO A 164 -2.80 -12.01 16.81
C PRO A 164 -2.95 -13.17 17.79
N GLU A 165 -1.91 -13.37 18.62
CA GLU A 165 -1.99 -14.22 19.79
C GLU A 165 -2.37 -13.36 20.98
N VAL A 166 -3.55 -13.62 21.55
CA VAL A 166 -3.97 -12.97 22.80
C VAL A 166 -3.59 -13.86 23.97
N ARG A 167 -2.74 -13.34 24.86
CA ARG A 167 -2.32 -14.03 26.10
C ARG A 167 -2.87 -13.28 27.29
N VAL A 168 -3.74 -13.92 28.04
CA VAL A 168 -4.28 -13.36 29.30
C VAL A 168 -3.42 -13.85 30.46
N VAL A 169 -2.91 -12.91 31.27
CA VAL A 169 -2.14 -13.22 32.48
C VAL A 169 -3.12 -13.53 33.59
N HIS A 170 -3.07 -14.74 34.15
CA HIS A 170 -3.92 -15.14 35.26
C HIS A 170 -3.22 -14.82 36.60
N PRO A 171 -3.84 -14.07 37.53
CA PRO A 171 -3.23 -13.65 38.77
C PRO A 171 -2.77 -14.83 39.64
N GLU A 172 -3.54 -15.90 39.68
CA GLU A 172 -3.22 -17.11 40.47
C GLU A 172 -1.93 -17.84 40.04
N LYS A 173 -1.50 -17.62 38.80
CA LYS A 173 -0.28 -18.25 38.26
C LYS A 173 0.98 -17.49 38.64
N ASN A 174 0.88 -16.20 38.91
CA ASN A 174 1.98 -15.36 39.36
C ASN A 174 2.33 -15.55 40.85
N GLU A 175 1.33 -15.83 41.68
CA GLU A 175 1.56 -16.08 43.12
C GLU A 175 2.38 -17.36 43.36
N LYS A 176 2.13 -18.41 42.59
CA LYS A 176 2.92 -19.66 42.68
C LYS A 176 4.37 -19.50 42.20
N GLY A 177 4.64 -18.59 41.26
CA GLY A 177 6.00 -18.29 40.80
C GLY A 177 6.80 -17.47 41.81
N ALA A 178 6.18 -16.54 42.51
CA ALA A 178 6.79 -15.72 43.54
C ALA A 178 7.18 -16.54 44.79
N ASP A 179 6.34 -17.50 45.18
CA ASP A 179 6.58 -18.39 46.33
C ASP A 179 7.70 -19.38 46.11
N GLN A 180 7.89 -19.85 44.87
CA GLN A 180 9.02 -20.74 44.51
C GLN A 180 10.39 -20.03 44.57
N VAL A 181 10.45 -18.79 44.06
CA VAL A 181 11.68 -17.98 44.09
C VAL A 181 12.10 -17.60 45.52
N SER A 182 11.11 -17.42 46.43
CA SER A 182 11.38 -17.12 47.81
C SER A 182 11.86 -18.33 48.62
N ARG A 183 11.53 -19.55 48.20
CA ARG A 183 11.98 -20.80 48.87
C ARG A 183 13.39 -21.24 48.43
N GLU A 184 13.83 -20.86 47.24
CA GLU A 184 15.16 -21.21 46.72
C GLU A 184 16.28 -20.30 47.26
N LYS A 185 15.96 -19.18 47.91
CA LYS A 185 16.90 -18.22 48.51
C LYS A 185 17.08 -18.37 50.02
N LYS A 186 16.60 -19.43 50.62
CA LYS A 186 16.76 -19.70 52.05
C LYS A 186 17.54 -20.99 52.31
#